data_5ff77c14e2c99045d674605ba76afb3d
#
_entry.id   5ff77c14e2c99045d674605ba76afb3d
#
_cell.length_a   1.000
_cell.length_b   1.000
_cell.length_c   1.000
_cell.angle_alpha   90.00
_cell.angle_beta   90.00
_cell.angle_gamma   90.00
#
_symmetry.space_group_name_H-M   'P 1'
#
loop_
_entity.id
_entity.type
_entity.pdbx_description
1 polymer ?
#
loop_
_entity_poly.entity_id
_entity_poly.type
_entity_poly.pdbx_seq_one_letter_code
_entity_poly.pdbx_strand_id
1 'polypeptide(L)'
;EGRLISNFGTGGQVSAYMNRMTFDREMRTNTFCHAVNKGYSVFGATLNCGSALKWLCKSMYKFDERCYEIAEKLAEESPAGSKGIIYLPYLSGERSPIMNSEAKGVFFGLKLEHDKRHILRAGMEGIIYSLKDCLLTLQQMGIDSKEIIASGGGVANDLMLQMQADIFEKEIKVCNVS
;
A
#
# COMPACT_ATOMS: atom_id res chain seq x y z
N GLU A 1 -22.32 -1.35 -1.57
CA GLU A 1 -21.86 -1.34 -0.17
C GLU A 1 -21.06 -2.61 0.13
N GLY A 2 -20.04 -2.52 0.99
CA GLY A 2 -19.30 -3.70 1.47
C GLY A 2 -18.19 -4.20 0.55
N ARG A 3 -17.79 -3.48 -0.49
CA ARG A 3 -16.59 -3.78 -1.27
C ARG A 3 -15.50 -2.77 -0.96
N LEU A 4 -14.30 -3.27 -0.71
CA LEU A 4 -13.09 -2.46 -0.57
C LEU A 4 -12.27 -2.53 -1.85
N ILE A 5 -11.63 -1.42 -2.19
CA ILE A 5 -10.71 -1.32 -3.32
C ILE A 5 -9.36 -0.86 -2.80
N SER A 6 -8.30 -1.62 -3.09
CA SER A 6 -6.91 -1.22 -2.87
C SER A 6 -6.33 -0.77 -4.21
N ASN A 7 -5.98 0.50 -4.31
CA ASN A 7 -5.35 1.05 -5.52
C ASN A 7 -3.86 1.31 -5.25
N PHE A 8 -3.02 0.60 -6.00
CA PHE A 8 -1.58 0.75 -5.98
C PHE A 8 -1.13 1.60 -7.18
N GLY A 9 -1.20 2.90 -7.02
CA GLY A 9 -0.70 3.90 -7.99
C GLY A 9 0.63 4.52 -7.54
N THR A 10 0.94 5.73 -8.00
CA THR A 10 2.08 6.54 -7.52
C THR A 10 1.99 6.75 -6.00
N GLY A 11 0.85 7.24 -5.51
CA GLY A 11 0.40 7.05 -4.14
C GLY A 11 -0.49 5.83 -4.04
N GLY A 12 -0.86 5.43 -2.83
CA GLY A 12 -1.76 4.31 -2.58
C GLY A 12 -3.09 4.76 -1.98
N GLN A 13 -4.11 3.93 -2.11
CA GLN A 13 -5.43 4.24 -1.57
C GLN A 13 -6.19 2.97 -1.22
N VAL A 14 -6.86 2.97 -0.07
CA VAL A 14 -7.90 1.99 0.25
C VAL A 14 -9.22 2.72 0.36
N SER A 15 -10.23 2.30 -0.39
CA SER A 15 -11.50 3.00 -0.52
C SER A 15 -12.70 2.08 -0.44
N ALA A 16 -13.85 2.65 -0.04
CA ALA A 16 -15.15 1.99 -0.01
C ALA A 16 -16.25 2.90 -0.53
N TYR A 17 -17.28 2.29 -1.14
CA TYR A 17 -18.54 2.97 -1.46
C TYR A 17 -19.52 2.84 -0.29
N MET A 18 -20.16 3.97 0.08
CA MET A 18 -21.14 4.06 1.16
C MET A 18 -22.43 4.72 0.67
N ASN A 19 -23.60 4.16 1.05
CA ASN A 19 -24.90 4.73 0.71
C ASN A 19 -25.25 5.99 1.54
N ARG A 20 -24.56 6.18 2.66
CA ARG A 20 -24.75 7.32 3.55
C ARG A 20 -23.42 8.02 3.82
N MET A 21 -23.50 9.31 4.14
CA MET A 21 -22.33 10.08 4.53
C MET A 21 -21.69 9.45 5.76
N THR A 22 -20.43 9.11 5.65
CA THR A 22 -19.62 8.49 6.70
C THR A 22 -18.25 9.19 6.71
N PHE A 23 -17.78 9.60 7.87
CA PHE A 23 -16.50 10.28 8.01
C PHE A 23 -15.79 9.82 9.30
N ASP A 24 -14.47 9.85 9.26
CA ASP A 24 -13.63 9.60 10.43
C ASP A 24 -13.60 10.84 11.33
N ARG A 25 -13.93 10.69 12.63
CA ARG A 25 -13.94 11.81 13.59
C ARG A 25 -12.53 12.37 13.85
N GLU A 26 -11.48 11.57 13.63
CA GLU A 26 -10.10 12.00 13.75
C GLU A 26 -9.54 12.58 12.45
N MET A 27 -10.38 12.69 11.41
CA MET A 27 -10.06 13.31 10.11
C MET A 27 -8.89 12.63 9.37
N ARG A 28 -8.67 11.33 9.59
CA ARG A 28 -7.61 10.53 8.94
C ARG A 28 -8.01 10.03 7.55
N THR A 29 -9.29 10.13 7.18
CA THR A 29 -9.83 9.71 5.89
C THR A 29 -10.51 10.88 5.17
N ASN A 30 -10.76 10.69 3.87
CA ASN A 30 -11.51 11.63 3.06
C ASN A 30 -12.86 11.01 2.66
N THR A 31 -13.90 11.83 2.58
CA THR A 31 -15.23 11.45 2.12
C THR A 31 -15.67 12.39 1.01
N PHE A 32 -15.94 11.86 -0.17
CA PHE A 32 -16.41 12.61 -1.34
C PHE A 32 -17.75 12.06 -1.84
N CYS A 33 -18.52 12.90 -2.50
CA CYS A 33 -19.70 12.43 -3.24
C CYS A 33 -19.25 11.46 -4.36
N HIS A 34 -19.95 10.34 -4.48
CA HIS A 34 -19.65 9.37 -5.52
C HIS A 34 -20.22 9.83 -6.87
N ALA A 35 -19.44 9.69 -7.95
CA ALA A 35 -19.80 10.25 -9.25
C ALA A 35 -21.01 9.56 -9.91
N VAL A 36 -21.20 8.26 -9.69
CA VAL A 36 -22.17 7.44 -10.43
C VAL A 36 -23.47 7.27 -9.66
N ASN A 37 -23.45 7.17 -8.34
CA ASN A 37 -24.60 6.92 -7.49
C ASN A 37 -24.75 8.05 -6.46
N LYS A 38 -25.96 8.21 -5.90
CA LYS A 38 -26.24 9.16 -4.81
C LYS A 38 -25.60 8.74 -3.48
N GLY A 39 -24.35 8.25 -3.51
CA GLY A 39 -23.61 7.78 -2.35
C GLY A 39 -22.30 8.53 -2.18
N TYR A 40 -21.40 7.94 -1.39
CA TYR A 40 -20.15 8.54 -1.00
C TYR A 40 -18.99 7.57 -1.23
N SER A 41 -17.83 8.11 -1.55
CA SER A 41 -16.57 7.41 -1.58
C SER A 41 -15.77 7.79 -0.35
N VAL A 42 -15.49 6.83 0.52
CA VAL A 42 -14.68 7.02 1.74
C VAL A 42 -13.35 6.34 1.51
N PHE A 43 -12.24 7.03 1.80
CA PHE A 43 -10.92 6.44 1.57
C PHE A 43 -9.83 7.01 2.48
N GLY A 44 -8.85 6.15 2.80
CA GLY A 44 -7.53 6.51 3.26
C GLY A 44 -6.54 6.49 2.09
N ALA A 45 -5.61 7.43 2.04
CA ALA A 45 -4.63 7.52 0.97
C ALA A 45 -3.23 7.79 1.49
N THR A 46 -2.24 7.07 0.95
CA THR A 46 -0.81 7.25 1.22
C THR A 46 -0.15 8.04 0.10
N LEU A 47 0.89 8.83 0.44
CA LEU A 47 1.66 9.58 -0.56
C LEU A 47 2.68 8.69 -1.28
N ASN A 48 3.24 7.73 -0.57
CA ASN A 48 4.43 7.00 -0.98
C ASN A 48 4.11 5.51 -1.21
N CYS A 49 3.55 5.17 -2.36
CA CYS A 49 3.27 3.78 -2.76
C CYS A 49 4.19 3.38 -3.92
N GLY A 50 3.74 3.46 -5.16
CA GLY A 50 4.58 3.20 -6.33
C GLY A 50 5.75 4.18 -6.47
N SER A 51 5.62 5.41 -5.95
CA SER A 51 6.74 6.37 -5.88
C SER A 51 7.88 5.87 -5.00
N ALA A 52 7.58 5.27 -3.84
CA ALA A 52 8.59 4.68 -2.96
C ALA A 52 9.25 3.45 -3.60
N LEU A 53 8.47 2.58 -4.25
CA LEU A 53 9.03 1.45 -4.99
C LEU A 53 9.93 1.91 -6.14
N LYS A 54 9.50 2.93 -6.90
CA LYS A 54 10.31 3.54 -7.96
C LYS A 54 11.62 4.13 -7.41
N TRP A 55 11.56 4.79 -6.26
CA TRP A 55 12.74 5.34 -5.61
C TRP A 55 13.72 4.23 -5.21
N LEU A 56 13.25 3.15 -4.60
CA LEU A 56 14.08 1.99 -4.28
C LEU A 56 14.75 1.43 -5.55
N CYS A 57 14.00 1.19 -6.60
CA CYS A 57 14.52 0.59 -7.83
C CYS A 57 15.52 1.49 -8.56
N LYS A 58 15.15 2.75 -8.82
CA LYS A 58 15.90 3.64 -9.71
C LYS A 58 16.92 4.49 -8.98
N SER A 59 16.57 5.07 -7.85
CA SER A 59 17.45 6.02 -7.15
C SER A 59 18.43 5.31 -6.24
N MET A 60 17.99 4.26 -5.55
CA MET A 60 18.82 3.53 -4.59
C MET A 60 19.66 2.45 -5.26
N TYR A 61 19.07 1.67 -6.17
CA TYR A 61 19.74 0.53 -6.82
C TYR A 61 20.13 0.78 -8.29
N LYS A 62 19.67 1.89 -8.89
CA LYS A 62 19.97 2.26 -10.30
C LYS A 62 19.58 1.17 -11.29
N PHE A 63 18.50 0.43 -11.02
CA PHE A 63 17.99 -0.56 -11.95
C PHE A 63 17.49 0.11 -13.24
N ASP A 64 17.57 -0.63 -14.35
CA ASP A 64 17.15 -0.19 -15.68
C ASP A 64 15.61 -0.12 -15.87
N GLU A 65 15.13 -0.16 -17.11
CA GLU A 65 13.71 -0.08 -17.43
C GLU A 65 12.89 -1.22 -16.86
N ARG A 66 13.49 -2.42 -16.65
CA ARG A 66 12.84 -3.57 -16.00
C ARG A 66 13.01 -3.57 -14.48
N CYS A 67 13.13 -2.39 -13.91
CA CYS A 67 13.46 -2.23 -12.49
C CYS A 67 12.46 -2.92 -11.55
N TYR A 68 11.19 -2.98 -11.90
CA TYR A 68 10.16 -3.62 -11.05
C TYR A 68 10.27 -5.15 -11.10
N GLU A 69 10.50 -5.74 -12.27
CA GLU A 69 10.74 -7.19 -12.42
C GLU A 69 12.00 -7.64 -11.68
N ILE A 70 13.07 -6.85 -11.76
CA ILE A 70 14.32 -7.14 -11.05
C ILE A 70 14.11 -7.06 -9.54
N ALA A 71 13.39 -6.03 -9.08
CA ALA A 71 13.10 -5.85 -7.66
C ALA A 71 12.22 -6.98 -7.11
N GLU A 72 11.22 -7.42 -7.87
CA GLU A 72 10.35 -8.55 -7.53
C GLU A 72 11.16 -9.84 -7.33
N LYS A 73 11.93 -10.23 -8.34
CA LYS A 73 12.77 -11.44 -8.29
C LYS A 73 13.74 -11.44 -7.12
N LEU A 74 14.38 -10.29 -6.84
CA LEU A 74 15.26 -10.17 -5.70
C LEU A 74 14.53 -10.24 -4.37
N ALA A 75 13.34 -9.65 -4.26
CA ALA A 75 12.53 -9.68 -3.05
C ALA A 75 11.96 -11.09 -2.77
N GLU A 76 11.66 -11.88 -3.81
CA GLU A 76 11.24 -13.28 -3.69
C GLU A 76 12.28 -14.17 -3.02
N GLU A 77 13.57 -13.86 -3.21
CA GLU A 77 14.67 -14.58 -2.57
C GLU A 77 14.83 -14.28 -1.07
N SER A 78 14.09 -13.30 -0.55
CA SER A 78 14.08 -12.94 0.87
C SER A 78 12.83 -13.49 1.57
N PRO A 79 12.96 -14.04 2.78
CA PRO A 79 11.78 -14.50 3.53
C PRO A 79 10.84 -13.34 3.88
N ALA A 80 9.57 -13.66 4.08
CA ALA A 80 8.58 -12.72 4.60
C ALA A 80 9.07 -12.14 5.94
N GLY A 81 8.83 -10.84 6.14
CA GLY A 81 9.36 -10.08 7.28
C GLY A 81 10.82 -9.69 7.17
N SER A 82 11.47 -9.96 6.01
CA SER A 82 12.83 -9.48 5.66
C SER A 82 13.87 -9.65 6.76
N LYS A 83 13.82 -10.76 7.51
CA LYS A 83 14.65 -11.02 8.70
C LYS A 83 14.63 -9.89 9.74
N GLY A 84 13.50 -9.18 9.86
CA GLY A 84 13.27 -8.15 10.86
C GLY A 84 13.60 -6.73 10.42
N ILE A 85 13.85 -6.47 9.14
CA ILE A 85 13.92 -5.11 8.63
C ILE A 85 12.50 -4.55 8.50
N ILE A 86 12.29 -3.34 9.03
CA ILE A 86 11.06 -2.57 8.87
C ILE A 86 11.36 -1.35 8.00
N TYR A 87 10.48 -1.07 7.04
CA TYR A 87 10.55 0.12 6.22
C TYR A 87 9.32 1.01 6.41
N LEU A 88 9.55 2.27 6.70
CA LEU A 88 8.53 3.34 6.67
C LEU A 88 8.70 4.11 5.36
N PRO A 89 7.72 4.09 4.44
CA PRO A 89 7.90 4.65 3.09
C PRO A 89 7.70 6.17 3.00
N TYR A 90 7.72 6.93 4.08
CA TYR A 90 7.29 8.32 4.17
C TYR A 90 8.29 9.31 3.55
N LEU A 91 8.73 9.06 2.31
CA LEU A 91 9.79 9.83 1.63
C LEU A 91 9.43 11.29 1.37
N SER A 92 8.15 11.61 1.25
CA SER A 92 7.62 12.96 0.99
C SER A 92 6.56 13.39 2.00
N GLY A 93 6.73 12.99 3.27
CA GLY A 93 5.68 13.08 4.27
C GLY A 93 4.66 11.95 4.12
N GLU A 94 3.59 11.98 4.91
CA GLU A 94 2.51 10.99 4.79
C GLU A 94 1.15 11.61 5.08
N ARG A 95 0.13 11.07 4.39
CA ARG A 95 -1.29 11.38 4.58
C ARG A 95 -1.94 10.39 5.55
N SER A 96 -2.95 9.69 5.11
CA SER A 96 -3.72 8.75 5.95
C SER A 96 -2.86 7.56 6.42
N PRO A 97 -2.96 7.17 7.69
CA PRO A 97 -3.62 7.89 8.79
C PRO A 97 -2.69 8.84 9.55
N ILE A 98 -1.44 8.97 9.15
CA ILE A 98 -0.36 9.67 9.87
C ILE A 98 -0.57 11.19 9.88
N MET A 99 -1.06 11.76 8.76
CA MET A 99 -1.36 13.18 8.56
C MET A 99 -0.18 14.11 8.96
N ASN A 100 1.04 13.75 8.54
CA ASN A 100 2.27 14.48 8.88
C ASN A 100 3.14 14.71 7.63
N SER A 101 3.23 15.95 7.17
CA SER A 101 4.07 16.37 6.03
C SER A 101 5.57 16.23 6.29
N GLU A 102 5.97 16.21 7.56
CA GLU A 102 7.38 16.14 7.98
C GLU A 102 7.85 14.71 8.25
N ALA A 103 6.97 13.71 8.13
CA ALA A 103 7.35 12.32 8.26
C ALA A 103 8.45 11.97 7.23
N LYS A 104 9.36 11.09 7.62
CA LYS A 104 10.52 10.69 6.79
C LYS A 104 10.56 9.19 6.61
N GLY A 105 11.12 8.75 5.46
CA GLY A 105 11.38 7.34 5.20
C GLY A 105 12.47 6.81 6.15
N VAL A 106 12.27 5.58 6.65
CA VAL A 106 13.19 4.94 7.59
C VAL A 106 13.33 3.45 7.26
N PHE A 107 14.55 2.93 7.25
CA PHE A 107 14.84 1.53 7.42
C PHE A 107 15.31 1.28 8.85
N PHE A 108 14.64 0.39 9.56
CA PHE A 108 14.95 0.02 10.93
C PHE A 108 15.33 -1.46 11.01
N GLY A 109 16.23 -1.83 11.93
CA GLY A 109 16.59 -3.23 12.19
C GLY A 109 17.66 -3.81 11.26
N LEU A 110 18.43 -2.98 10.56
CA LEU A 110 19.53 -3.43 9.67
C LEU A 110 20.65 -4.14 10.46
N LYS A 111 21.15 -5.24 9.88
CA LYS A 111 22.28 -6.03 10.36
C LYS A 111 23.26 -6.31 9.21
N LEU A 112 24.48 -6.72 9.54
CA LEU A 112 25.52 -7.05 8.53
C LEU A 112 25.14 -8.19 7.58
N GLU A 113 24.24 -9.07 7.99
CA GLU A 113 23.76 -10.18 7.15
C GLU A 113 22.74 -9.77 6.08
N HIS A 114 22.20 -8.55 6.16
CA HIS A 114 21.20 -8.07 5.22
C HIS A 114 21.84 -7.56 3.95
N ASP A 115 21.23 -7.90 2.82
CA ASP A 115 21.61 -7.43 1.50
C ASP A 115 20.42 -6.77 0.77
N LYS A 116 20.63 -6.44 -0.52
CA LYS A 116 19.61 -5.78 -1.35
C LYS A 116 18.28 -6.54 -1.43
N ARG A 117 18.28 -7.87 -1.32
CA ARG A 117 17.08 -8.72 -1.38
C ARG A 117 16.18 -8.41 -0.18
N HIS A 118 16.77 -8.40 1.00
CA HIS A 118 16.08 -8.10 2.26
C HIS A 118 15.56 -6.65 2.27
N ILE A 119 16.34 -5.67 1.79
CA ILE A 119 15.93 -4.27 1.74
C ILE A 119 14.78 -4.06 0.75
N LEU A 120 14.82 -4.70 -0.44
CA LEU A 120 13.73 -4.63 -1.42
C LEU A 120 12.46 -5.28 -0.88
N ARG A 121 12.57 -6.46 -0.25
CA ARG A 121 11.45 -7.14 0.41
C ARG A 121 10.82 -6.26 1.49
N ALA A 122 11.62 -5.73 2.41
CA ALA A 122 11.15 -4.81 3.45
C ALA A 122 10.51 -3.56 2.85
N GLY A 123 11.08 -3.04 1.77
CA GLY A 123 10.54 -1.90 1.03
C GLY A 123 9.14 -2.17 0.50
N MET A 124 8.92 -3.30 -0.15
CA MET A 124 7.62 -3.72 -0.67
C MET A 124 6.63 -3.96 0.48
N GLU A 125 7.02 -4.70 1.51
CA GLU A 125 6.19 -4.96 2.68
C GLU A 125 5.79 -3.66 3.39
N GLY A 126 6.73 -2.72 3.61
CA GLY A 126 6.45 -1.43 4.25
C GLY A 126 5.44 -0.58 3.49
N ILE A 127 5.49 -0.61 2.15
CA ILE A 127 4.49 0.04 1.30
C ILE A 127 3.10 -0.60 1.52
N ILE A 128 3.01 -1.92 1.57
CA ILE A 128 1.73 -2.61 1.83
C ILE A 128 1.25 -2.38 3.25
N TYR A 129 2.14 -2.31 4.24
CA TYR A 129 1.76 -1.95 5.62
C TYR A 129 1.18 -0.55 5.71
N SER A 130 1.68 0.44 4.95
CA SER A 130 1.07 1.77 4.93
C SER A 130 -0.35 1.77 4.34
N LEU A 131 -0.64 0.88 3.38
CA LEU A 131 -2.00 0.64 2.90
C LEU A 131 -2.86 -0.12 3.93
N LYS A 132 -2.26 -1.04 4.70
CA LYS A 132 -2.95 -1.72 5.82
C LYS A 132 -3.41 -0.71 6.86
N ASP A 133 -2.62 0.31 7.17
CA ASP A 133 -3.00 1.37 8.11
C ASP A 133 -4.23 2.15 7.62
N CYS A 134 -4.33 2.41 6.31
CA CYS A 134 -5.55 2.97 5.71
C CYS A 134 -6.75 2.01 5.86
N LEU A 135 -6.55 0.71 5.62
CA LEU A 135 -7.57 -0.31 5.79
C LEU A 135 -8.05 -0.38 7.25
N LEU A 136 -7.13 -0.41 8.21
CA LEU A 136 -7.45 -0.43 9.65
C LEU A 136 -8.28 0.79 10.06
N THR A 137 -7.97 1.96 9.51
CA THR A 137 -8.76 3.18 9.77
C THR A 137 -10.19 3.02 9.26
N LEU A 138 -10.41 2.47 8.07
CA LEU A 138 -11.75 2.17 7.56
C LEU A 138 -12.47 1.13 8.42
N GLN A 139 -11.77 0.10 8.88
CA GLN A 139 -12.32 -0.92 9.79
C GLN A 139 -12.76 -0.33 11.13
N GLN A 140 -12.00 0.61 11.69
CA GLN A 140 -12.40 1.37 12.90
C GLN A 140 -13.67 2.19 12.69
N MET A 141 -13.94 2.62 11.47
CA MET A 141 -15.20 3.28 11.09
C MET A 141 -16.36 2.29 10.84
N GLY A 142 -16.15 0.99 11.04
CA GLY A 142 -17.12 -0.07 10.76
C GLY A 142 -17.22 -0.44 9.27
N ILE A 143 -16.25 -0.06 8.45
CA ILE A 143 -16.20 -0.36 7.02
C ILE A 143 -15.22 -1.51 6.81
N ASP A 144 -15.73 -2.71 6.53
CA ASP A 144 -14.91 -3.89 6.29
C ASP A 144 -15.48 -4.77 5.17
N SER A 145 -14.64 -5.66 4.63
CA SER A 145 -15.00 -6.65 3.62
C SER A 145 -14.13 -7.90 3.77
N LYS A 146 -14.65 -9.04 3.37
CA LYS A 146 -13.87 -10.29 3.30
C LYS A 146 -12.90 -10.28 2.11
N GLU A 147 -13.23 -9.55 1.06
CA GLU A 147 -12.45 -9.45 -0.17
C GLU A 147 -12.11 -8.00 -0.49
N ILE A 148 -10.97 -7.78 -1.11
CA ILE A 148 -10.50 -6.49 -1.60
C ILE A 148 -10.21 -6.60 -3.09
N ILE A 149 -10.69 -5.63 -3.87
CA ILE A 149 -10.36 -5.53 -5.29
C ILE A 149 -9.07 -4.72 -5.41
N ALA A 150 -8.01 -5.35 -5.90
CA ALA A 150 -6.76 -4.67 -6.21
C ALA A 150 -6.84 -4.00 -7.60
N SER A 151 -6.27 -2.81 -7.71
CA SER A 151 -6.20 -2.01 -8.93
C SER A 151 -4.91 -1.19 -8.99
N GLY A 152 -4.65 -0.55 -10.14
CA GLY A 152 -3.44 0.24 -10.37
C GLY A 152 -2.26 -0.60 -10.85
N GLY A 153 -1.10 0.02 -11.00
CA GLY A 153 0.11 -0.63 -11.56
C GLY A 153 0.65 -1.81 -10.75
N GLY A 154 0.37 -1.84 -9.45
CA GLY A 154 0.82 -2.92 -8.55
C GLY A 154 0.16 -4.27 -8.78
N VAL A 155 -0.95 -4.34 -9.57
CA VAL A 155 -1.61 -5.62 -9.89
C VAL A 155 -0.84 -6.45 -10.92
N ALA A 156 0.14 -5.86 -11.59
CA ALA A 156 1.02 -6.56 -12.54
C ALA A 156 2.17 -7.33 -11.85
N ASN A 157 2.24 -7.28 -10.53
CA ASN A 157 3.30 -7.90 -9.72
C ASN A 157 2.67 -8.90 -8.76
N ASP A 158 2.90 -10.19 -9.01
CA ASP A 158 2.29 -11.29 -8.26
C ASP A 158 2.74 -11.31 -6.79
N LEU A 159 4.02 -10.99 -6.52
CA LEU A 159 4.53 -10.89 -5.16
C LEU A 159 3.82 -9.79 -4.37
N MET A 160 3.57 -8.62 -4.99
CA MET A 160 2.83 -7.54 -4.34
C MET A 160 1.37 -7.91 -4.05
N LEU A 161 0.72 -8.68 -4.94
CA LEU A 161 -0.63 -9.20 -4.69
C LEU A 161 -0.64 -10.18 -3.53
N GLN A 162 0.34 -11.10 -3.49
CA GLN A 162 0.47 -12.04 -2.38
C GLN A 162 0.75 -11.32 -1.05
N MET A 163 1.67 -10.34 -1.04
CA MET A 163 1.91 -9.51 0.15
C MET A 163 0.64 -8.78 0.62
N GLN A 164 -0.18 -8.26 -0.31
CA GLN A 164 -1.44 -7.64 0.06
C GLN A 164 -2.38 -8.66 0.72
N ALA A 165 -2.51 -9.87 0.17
CA ALA A 165 -3.35 -10.92 0.74
C ALA A 165 -2.90 -11.29 2.16
N ASP A 166 -1.60 -11.52 2.34
CA ASP A 166 -1.00 -11.91 3.61
C ASP A 166 -1.12 -10.80 4.67
N ILE A 167 -0.73 -9.58 4.33
CA ILE A 167 -0.70 -8.44 5.26
C ILE A 167 -2.11 -7.95 5.57
N PHE A 168 -3.00 -7.90 4.58
CA PHE A 168 -4.40 -7.49 4.81
C PHE A 168 -5.23 -8.57 5.49
N GLU A 169 -4.80 -9.84 5.41
CA GLU A 169 -5.57 -11.01 5.86
C GLU A 169 -6.93 -11.08 5.14
N LYS A 170 -6.90 -10.80 3.84
CA LYS A 170 -8.08 -10.70 2.97
C LYS A 170 -7.84 -11.41 1.64
N GLU A 171 -8.93 -11.90 1.06
CA GLU A 171 -8.88 -12.35 -0.34
C GLU A 171 -8.67 -11.14 -1.26
N ILE A 172 -7.65 -11.20 -2.12
CA ILE A 172 -7.36 -10.16 -3.10
C ILE A 172 -7.86 -10.62 -4.47
N LYS A 173 -8.71 -9.80 -5.08
CA LYS A 173 -9.24 -10.00 -6.44
C LYS A 173 -8.70 -8.93 -7.37
N VAL A 174 -8.33 -9.35 -8.57
CA VAL A 174 -7.95 -8.44 -9.66
C VAL A 174 -9.09 -8.37 -10.66
N CYS A 175 -9.52 -7.17 -11.04
CA CYS A 175 -10.46 -7.02 -12.14
C CYS A 175 -9.76 -7.32 -13.45
N ASN A 176 -10.19 -8.36 -14.18
CA ASN A 176 -9.85 -8.53 -15.57
C ASN A 176 -10.59 -7.46 -16.38
N VAL A 177 -9.90 -6.36 -16.69
CA VAL A 177 -10.36 -5.42 -17.71
C VAL A 177 -9.88 -5.99 -19.03
N SER A 178 -10.78 -6.68 -19.72
CA SER A 178 -10.58 -7.09 -21.11
C SER A 178 -10.68 -5.89 -22.04
#